data_c794a1091759c41c18be0ac9fb43a7d0
#
_entry.id   c794a1091759c41c18be0ac9fb43a7d0
#
_cell.length_a   1.000
_cell.length_b   1.000
_cell.length_c   1.000
_cell.angle_alpha   90.00
_cell.angle_beta   90.00
_cell.angle_gamma   90.00
#
_symmetry.space_group_name_H-M   'P 1'
#
loop_
_entity.id
_entity.type
_entity.pdbx_description
1 polymer ?
#
loop_
_entity_poly.entity_id
_entity_poly.type
_entity_poly.pdbx_seq_one_letter_code
_entity_poly.pdbx_strand_id
1 'polypeptide(L)'
;MIRFYSPRFLLDMKDRNNDVPEIFLSMGNRTSGKTFGIGNEVLIPGFIKEGKKFAILVRWQRELGNAAEGVFKAVLEEKYPEYTIKEQVMGKGVYSNLYLVHKEGEDFVEEHCGYVLPINVASRNIKPISSIFSDVEIMFMDEFQTTKYCPNEVSEFISLHTSVARGKGKAVRYVPVILCSNAIDIT
;
A
#
# COMPACT_ATOMS: atom_id res chain seq x y z
N MET A 1 -14.22 -0.61 26.99
CA MET A 1 -13.48 0.24 26.04
C MET A 1 -13.01 -0.64 24.88
N ILE A 2 -13.57 -0.46 23.69
CA ILE A 2 -13.16 -1.22 22.50
C ILE A 2 -11.77 -0.68 22.10
N ARG A 3 -10.75 -1.51 22.15
CA ARG A 3 -9.42 -1.13 21.66
C ARG A 3 -9.42 -1.43 20.16
N PHE A 4 -9.38 -0.39 19.34
CA PHE A 4 -9.13 -0.52 17.93
C PHE A 4 -7.68 -0.90 17.69
N TYR A 5 -7.43 -1.60 16.58
CA TYR A 5 -6.08 -1.87 16.10
C TYR A 5 -5.36 -0.54 15.82
N SER A 6 -4.18 -0.36 16.40
CA SER A 6 -3.32 0.78 16.09
C SER A 6 -2.00 0.26 15.51
N PRO A 7 -1.71 0.57 14.25
CA PRO A 7 -0.46 0.18 13.60
C PRO A 7 0.70 1.13 13.89
N ARG A 8 0.49 2.16 14.70
CA ARG A 8 1.46 3.25 14.94
C ARG A 8 2.87 2.74 15.27
N PHE A 9 2.96 1.68 16.08
CA PHE A 9 4.22 1.11 16.50
C PHE A 9 4.66 -0.10 15.66
N LEU A 10 3.94 -0.44 14.62
CA LEU A 10 4.25 -1.61 13.81
C LEU A 10 5.63 -1.47 13.14
N LEU A 11 5.93 -0.31 12.57
CA LEU A 11 7.20 -0.04 11.90
C LEU A 11 8.38 0.18 12.87
N ASP A 12 8.10 0.35 14.17
CA ASP A 12 9.14 0.45 15.21
C ASP A 12 9.56 -0.91 15.76
N MET A 13 8.87 -1.99 15.38
CA MET A 13 9.19 -3.34 15.86
C MET A 13 10.55 -3.79 15.33
N LYS A 14 11.23 -4.58 16.14
CA LYS A 14 12.49 -5.22 15.79
C LYS A 14 12.29 -6.74 15.77
N ASP A 15 13.09 -7.41 14.95
CA ASP A 15 13.15 -8.87 14.95
C ASP A 15 13.99 -9.40 16.12
N ARG A 16 14.21 -10.73 16.17
CA ARG A 16 14.98 -11.39 17.25
C ARG A 16 16.45 -10.95 17.28
N ASN A 17 16.99 -10.48 16.17
CA ASN A 17 18.37 -10.02 16.04
C ASN A 17 18.49 -8.51 16.28
N ASN A 18 17.38 -7.84 16.64
CA ASN A 18 17.26 -6.39 16.75
C ASN A 18 17.38 -5.65 15.40
N ASP A 19 17.17 -6.36 14.29
CA ASP A 19 17.11 -5.78 12.96
C ASP A 19 15.71 -5.25 12.65
N VAL A 20 15.61 -4.32 11.69
CA VAL A 20 14.35 -3.77 11.22
C VAL A 20 13.74 -4.71 10.18
N PRO A 21 12.54 -5.30 10.42
CA PRO A 21 11.89 -6.14 9.44
C PRO A 21 11.49 -5.35 8.18
N GLU A 22 11.59 -5.99 7.02
CA GLU A 22 11.06 -5.42 5.77
C GLU A 22 9.59 -5.77 5.56
N ILE A 23 9.11 -6.88 6.11
CA ILE A 23 7.74 -7.37 5.92
C ILE A 23 7.06 -7.51 7.27
N PHE A 24 5.93 -6.83 7.42
CA PHE A 24 5.07 -6.84 8.59
C PHE A 24 3.76 -7.56 8.27
N LEU A 25 3.46 -8.62 9.00
CA LEU A 25 2.21 -9.36 8.86
C LEU A 25 1.25 -8.99 9.99
N SER A 26 0.10 -8.46 9.63
CA SER A 26 -0.97 -8.14 10.58
C SER A 26 -2.19 -9.00 10.32
N MET A 27 -2.41 -9.97 11.18
CA MET A 27 -3.56 -10.89 11.11
C MET A 27 -4.50 -10.65 12.28
N GLY A 28 -5.78 -10.78 12.05
CA GLY A 28 -6.79 -10.60 13.10
C GLY A 28 -8.20 -10.81 12.58
N ASN A 29 -9.18 -10.64 13.45
CA ASN A 29 -10.59 -10.77 13.08
C ASN A 29 -11.03 -9.65 12.12
N ARG A 30 -12.10 -9.91 11.37
CA ARG A 30 -12.82 -8.87 10.63
C ARG A 30 -13.24 -7.75 11.60
N THR A 31 -13.36 -6.55 11.08
CA THR A 31 -13.77 -5.35 11.85
C THR A 31 -12.79 -4.92 12.96
N SER A 32 -11.58 -5.50 13.03
CA SER A 32 -10.56 -5.04 13.99
C SER A 32 -9.95 -3.67 13.64
N GLY A 33 -10.30 -3.10 12.48
CA GLY A 33 -9.84 -1.78 12.04
C GLY A 33 -8.43 -1.77 11.43
N LYS A 34 -7.87 -2.91 10.99
CA LYS A 34 -6.50 -2.98 10.43
C LYS A 34 -6.31 -2.03 9.25
N THR A 35 -7.13 -2.18 8.22
CA THR A 35 -7.07 -1.35 7.01
C THR A 35 -7.26 0.12 7.34
N PHE A 36 -8.29 0.42 8.13
CA PHE A 36 -8.57 1.77 8.60
C PHE A 36 -7.38 2.36 9.40
N GLY A 37 -6.83 1.59 10.34
CA GLY A 37 -5.68 2.02 11.15
C GLY A 37 -4.44 2.31 10.30
N ILE A 38 -4.10 1.44 9.34
CA ILE A 38 -2.97 1.65 8.43
C ILE A 38 -3.18 2.93 7.59
N GLY A 39 -4.38 3.10 7.02
CA GLY A 39 -4.70 4.32 6.28
C GLY A 39 -4.59 5.58 7.13
N ASN A 40 -5.20 5.57 8.32
CA ASN A 40 -5.30 6.72 9.22
C ASN A 40 -3.99 7.08 9.95
N GLU A 41 -3.18 6.09 10.33
CA GLU A 41 -2.02 6.34 11.19
C GLU A 41 -0.67 6.27 10.45
N VAL A 42 -0.65 5.65 9.26
CA VAL A 42 0.59 5.41 8.52
C VAL A 42 0.58 6.08 7.14
N LEU A 43 -0.36 5.68 6.24
CA LEU A 43 -0.27 6.06 4.83
C LEU A 43 -0.64 7.53 4.59
N ILE A 44 -1.84 7.93 4.98
CA ILE A 44 -2.31 9.31 4.74
C ILE A 44 -1.48 10.34 5.52
N PRO A 45 -1.25 10.19 6.84
CA PRO A 45 -0.43 11.16 7.56
C PRO A 45 1.04 11.15 7.15
N GLY A 46 1.58 10.01 6.72
CA GLY A 46 2.93 9.92 6.17
C GLY A 46 3.08 10.75 4.91
N PHE A 47 2.07 10.73 4.03
CA PHE A 47 2.08 11.59 2.85
C PHE A 47 1.85 13.07 3.20
N ILE A 48 0.79 13.41 3.93
CA ILE A 48 0.44 14.81 4.21
C ILE A 48 1.55 15.53 4.99
N LYS A 49 2.18 14.87 5.96
CA LYS A 49 3.16 15.50 6.86
C LYS A 49 4.60 15.44 6.36
N GLU A 50 4.95 14.37 5.64
CA GLU A 50 6.34 14.04 5.33
C GLU A 50 6.57 13.84 3.82
N GLY A 51 5.52 13.92 2.99
CA GLY A 51 5.61 13.68 1.55
C GLY A 51 5.91 12.22 1.17
N LYS A 52 5.80 11.27 2.11
CA LYS A 52 6.09 9.86 1.90
C LYS A 52 5.05 9.22 1.00
N LYS A 53 5.48 8.84 -0.20
CA LYS A 53 4.62 8.15 -1.14
C LYS A 53 4.50 6.67 -0.81
N PHE A 54 3.33 6.11 -1.08
CA PHE A 54 3.03 4.72 -0.79
C PHE A 54 2.57 3.95 -2.03
N ALA A 55 2.66 2.63 -1.97
CA ALA A 55 2.06 1.77 -2.98
C ALA A 55 1.05 0.81 -2.35
N ILE A 56 -0.17 0.79 -2.89
CA ILE A 56 -1.16 -0.24 -2.62
C ILE A 56 -0.87 -1.43 -3.53
N LEU A 57 -0.74 -2.60 -2.94
CA LEU A 57 -0.57 -3.83 -3.69
C LEU A 57 -1.93 -4.51 -3.88
N VAL A 58 -2.23 -4.85 -5.11
CA VAL A 58 -3.40 -5.64 -5.48
C VAL A 58 -2.95 -6.96 -6.11
N ARG A 59 -3.76 -8.00 -5.97
CA ARG A 59 -3.38 -9.31 -6.49
C ARG A 59 -3.46 -9.35 -8.01
N TRP A 60 -4.52 -8.76 -8.57
CA TRP A 60 -4.82 -8.85 -9.99
C TRP A 60 -4.87 -7.49 -10.67
N GLN A 61 -4.35 -7.43 -11.89
CA GLN A 61 -4.39 -6.23 -12.73
C GLN A 61 -5.80 -5.65 -12.94
N ARG A 62 -6.83 -6.49 -12.93
CA ARG A 62 -8.23 -6.07 -13.05
C ARG A 62 -8.78 -5.29 -11.84
N GLU A 63 -8.04 -5.23 -10.75
CA GLU A 63 -8.41 -4.48 -9.55
C GLU A 63 -7.98 -3.01 -9.63
N LEU A 64 -7.20 -2.65 -10.66
CA LEU A 64 -6.83 -1.25 -10.93
C LEU A 64 -8.07 -0.41 -11.23
N GLY A 65 -8.06 0.82 -10.77
CA GLY A 65 -9.14 1.81 -10.95
C GLY A 65 -10.11 1.90 -9.78
N ASN A 66 -10.13 0.91 -8.86
CA ASN A 66 -11.05 0.91 -7.71
C ASN A 66 -10.39 0.52 -6.39
N ALA A 67 -9.11 0.18 -6.40
CA ALA A 67 -8.41 -0.34 -5.22
C ALA A 67 -8.29 0.72 -4.12
N ALA A 68 -7.99 1.94 -4.49
CA ALA A 68 -7.80 3.03 -3.54
C ALA A 68 -9.08 3.42 -2.81
N GLU A 69 -10.23 3.42 -3.49
CA GLU A 69 -11.51 3.72 -2.86
C GLU A 69 -11.81 2.71 -1.75
N GLY A 70 -11.62 1.42 -2.00
CA GLY A 70 -11.83 0.36 -1.02
C GLY A 70 -10.98 0.50 0.24
N VAL A 71 -9.76 1.02 0.12
CA VAL A 71 -8.84 1.21 1.24
C VAL A 71 -9.09 2.51 2.00
N PHE A 72 -9.32 3.61 1.29
CA PHE A 72 -9.26 4.95 1.89
C PHE A 72 -10.59 5.63 2.14
N LYS A 73 -11.70 5.21 1.51
CA LYS A 73 -12.99 5.88 1.62
C LYS A 73 -13.39 6.17 3.07
N ALA A 74 -13.46 5.14 3.89
CA ALA A 74 -13.86 5.30 5.30
C ALA A 74 -12.88 6.17 6.10
N VAL A 75 -11.58 6.07 5.82
CA VAL A 75 -10.55 6.87 6.49
C VAL A 75 -10.70 8.35 6.14
N LEU A 76 -10.87 8.66 4.86
CA LEU A 76 -10.99 10.04 4.40
C LEU A 76 -12.30 10.67 4.89
N GLU A 77 -13.42 9.96 4.74
CA GLU A 77 -14.73 10.46 5.22
C GLU A 77 -14.73 10.76 6.73
N GLU A 78 -14.03 9.96 7.55
CA GLU A 78 -14.06 10.11 9.01
C GLU A 78 -12.96 11.04 9.56
N LYS A 79 -11.74 10.98 9.00
CA LYS A 79 -10.55 11.62 9.58
C LYS A 79 -9.96 12.77 8.75
N TYR A 80 -10.22 12.77 7.45
CA TYR A 80 -9.66 13.75 6.52
C TYR A 80 -10.73 14.20 5.50
N PRO A 81 -11.89 14.72 5.95
CA PRO A 81 -13.03 15.01 5.08
C PRO A 81 -12.75 16.09 4.03
N GLU A 82 -11.69 16.87 4.19
CA GLU A 82 -11.22 17.84 3.21
C GLU A 82 -10.50 17.20 2.02
N TYR A 83 -10.12 15.92 2.11
CA TYR A 83 -9.43 15.18 1.07
C TYR A 83 -10.30 14.12 0.42
N THR A 84 -10.07 13.91 -0.86
CA THR A 84 -10.58 12.73 -1.60
C THR A 84 -9.42 12.00 -2.28
N ILE A 85 -9.60 10.70 -2.56
CA ILE A 85 -8.61 9.93 -3.30
C ILE A 85 -9.06 9.74 -4.75
N LYS A 86 -8.15 9.98 -5.69
CA LYS A 86 -8.35 9.74 -7.11
C LYS A 86 -7.36 8.70 -7.58
N GLU A 87 -7.86 7.65 -8.21
CA GLU A 87 -7.04 6.62 -8.85
C GLU A 87 -7.10 6.79 -10.37
N GLN A 88 -5.93 6.88 -11.01
CA GLN A 88 -5.80 7.01 -12.46
C GLN A 88 -5.00 5.86 -13.02
N VAL A 89 -5.65 5.03 -13.83
CA VAL A 89 -5.03 3.88 -14.49
C VAL A 89 -4.02 4.34 -15.55
N MET A 90 -2.81 3.79 -15.49
CA MET A 90 -1.67 4.17 -16.32
C MET A 90 -1.15 2.99 -17.15
N GLY A 91 -0.37 3.30 -18.18
CA GLY A 91 0.35 2.27 -18.95
C GLY A 91 -0.57 1.25 -19.61
N LYS A 92 -1.77 1.62 -20.03
CA LYS A 92 -2.80 0.70 -20.57
C LYS A 92 -3.19 -0.41 -19.58
N GLY A 93 -3.33 -0.04 -18.30
CA GLY A 93 -3.73 -0.96 -17.25
C GLY A 93 -2.58 -1.69 -16.57
N VAL A 94 -1.36 -1.18 -16.64
CA VAL A 94 -0.18 -1.80 -15.98
C VAL A 94 -0.12 -1.45 -14.50
N TYR A 95 -0.43 -0.21 -14.14
CA TYR A 95 -0.47 0.29 -12.77
C TYR A 95 -1.43 1.48 -12.69
N SER A 96 -1.68 2.00 -11.48
CA SER A 96 -2.39 3.27 -11.32
C SER A 96 -1.55 4.27 -10.53
N ASN A 97 -1.69 5.55 -10.86
CA ASN A 97 -1.28 6.64 -9.99
C ASN A 97 -2.39 6.96 -8.99
N LEU A 98 -1.99 7.35 -7.79
CA LEU A 98 -2.90 7.84 -6.74
C LEU A 98 -2.66 9.32 -6.49
N TYR A 99 -3.74 10.06 -6.42
CA TYR A 99 -3.71 11.48 -6.09
C TYR A 99 -4.61 11.75 -4.88
N LEU A 100 -4.06 12.45 -3.91
CA LEU A 100 -4.84 13.03 -2.85
C LEU A 100 -5.32 14.40 -3.34
N VAL A 101 -6.63 14.60 -3.35
CA VAL A 101 -7.25 15.79 -3.90
C VAL A 101 -7.90 16.58 -2.78
N HIS A 102 -7.57 17.86 -2.69
CA HIS A 102 -8.17 18.78 -1.73
C HIS A 102 -8.46 20.14 -2.38
N LYS A 103 -9.23 20.96 -1.69
CA LYS A 103 -9.58 22.30 -2.15
C LYS A 103 -8.64 23.33 -1.56
N GLU A 104 -8.04 24.17 -2.41
CA GLU A 104 -7.24 25.31 -2.02
C GLU A 104 -7.85 26.58 -2.62
N GLY A 105 -8.55 27.36 -1.77
CA GLY A 105 -9.36 28.48 -2.24
C GLY A 105 -10.55 28.02 -3.10
N GLU A 106 -10.59 28.45 -4.36
CA GLU A 106 -11.61 28.03 -5.34
C GLU A 106 -11.17 26.86 -6.22
N ASP A 107 -9.87 26.50 -6.21
CA ASP A 107 -9.28 25.47 -7.05
C ASP A 107 -9.18 24.12 -6.33
N PHE A 108 -9.17 23.03 -7.12
CA PHE A 108 -8.83 21.70 -6.65
C PHE A 108 -7.37 21.39 -6.96
N VAL A 109 -6.62 21.01 -5.93
CA VAL A 109 -5.23 20.59 -6.04
C VAL A 109 -5.16 19.07 -5.99
N GLU A 110 -4.45 18.48 -6.96
CA GLU A 110 -4.20 17.04 -7.04
C GLU A 110 -2.73 16.75 -6.71
N GLU A 111 -2.45 16.13 -5.57
CA GLU A 111 -1.10 15.80 -5.14
C GLU A 111 -0.85 14.30 -5.36
N HIS A 112 0.16 13.96 -6.15
CA HIS A 112 0.53 12.57 -6.41
C HIS A 112 1.08 11.92 -5.15
N CYS A 113 0.28 11.06 -4.50
CA CYS A 113 0.58 10.45 -3.21
C CYS A 113 1.08 9.01 -3.31
N GLY A 114 0.98 8.36 -4.46
CA GLY A 114 1.44 6.98 -4.59
C GLY A 114 0.92 6.23 -5.79
N TYR A 115 0.88 4.91 -5.66
CA TYR A 115 0.58 4.01 -6.77
C TYR A 115 -0.31 2.83 -6.34
N VAL A 116 -0.96 2.19 -7.31
CA VAL A 116 -1.53 0.84 -7.18
C VAL A 116 -0.75 -0.09 -8.10
N LEU A 117 -0.21 -1.18 -7.54
CA LEU A 117 0.69 -2.11 -8.24
C LEU A 117 0.14 -3.53 -8.18
N PRO A 118 -0.17 -4.17 -9.32
CA PRO A 118 -0.63 -5.54 -9.36
C PRO A 118 0.54 -6.54 -9.24
N ILE A 119 0.38 -7.52 -8.35
CA ILE A 119 1.41 -8.54 -8.10
C ILE A 119 1.49 -9.54 -9.25
N ASN A 120 0.36 -10.01 -9.77
CA ASN A 120 0.32 -11.11 -10.74
C ASN A 120 1.05 -10.87 -12.07
N VAL A 121 1.46 -9.65 -12.34
CA VAL A 121 2.19 -9.25 -13.56
C VAL A 121 3.48 -8.50 -13.24
N ALA A 122 3.96 -8.57 -12.01
CA ALA A 122 5.07 -7.76 -11.52
C ALA A 122 6.36 -7.98 -12.32
N SER A 123 6.77 -9.22 -12.55
CA SER A 123 8.00 -9.53 -13.30
C SER A 123 7.95 -9.09 -14.76
N ARG A 124 6.78 -9.12 -15.38
CA ARG A 124 6.59 -8.78 -16.82
C ARG A 124 6.41 -7.29 -17.03
N ASN A 125 5.54 -6.67 -16.22
CA ASN A 125 5.02 -5.33 -16.51
C ASN A 125 5.63 -4.27 -15.59
N ILE A 126 5.84 -4.56 -14.31
CA ILE A 126 6.32 -3.58 -13.33
C ILE A 126 7.84 -3.50 -13.32
N LYS A 127 8.54 -4.63 -13.32
CA LYS A 127 10.00 -4.67 -13.29
C LYS A 127 10.67 -3.83 -14.39
N PRO A 128 10.22 -3.85 -15.66
CA PRO A 128 10.83 -3.02 -16.72
C PRO A 128 10.71 -1.51 -16.49
N ILE A 129 9.68 -1.07 -15.77
CA ILE A 129 9.39 0.35 -15.51
C ILE A 129 9.61 0.74 -14.03
N SER A 130 10.31 -0.09 -13.27
CA SER A 130 10.44 0.06 -11.81
C SER A 130 11.06 1.39 -11.36
N SER A 131 11.81 2.08 -12.24
CA SER A 131 12.32 3.41 -11.95
C SER A 131 11.24 4.47 -11.69
N ILE A 132 10.01 4.26 -12.19
CA ILE A 132 8.86 5.13 -11.93
C ILE A 132 8.51 5.12 -10.45
N PHE A 133 8.70 3.98 -9.77
CA PHE A 133 8.30 3.76 -8.37
C PHE A 133 9.44 3.98 -7.38
N SER A 134 10.51 4.67 -7.83
CA SER A 134 11.70 4.93 -6.99
C SER A 134 11.46 5.89 -5.83
N ASP A 135 10.31 6.52 -5.76
CA ASP A 135 9.85 7.42 -4.70
C ASP A 135 8.88 6.77 -3.71
N VAL A 136 8.53 5.50 -3.90
CA VAL A 136 7.72 4.73 -2.93
C VAL A 136 8.53 4.46 -1.68
N GLU A 137 7.98 4.79 -0.52
CA GLU A 137 8.64 4.60 0.78
C GLU A 137 8.00 3.53 1.65
N ILE A 138 6.78 3.11 1.33
CA ILE A 138 6.06 2.06 2.02
C ILE A 138 5.08 1.36 1.07
N MET A 139 4.90 0.06 1.26
CA MET A 139 3.89 -0.72 0.54
C MET A 139 2.84 -1.27 1.49
N PHE A 140 1.63 -1.38 1.02
CA PHE A 140 0.51 -1.93 1.76
C PHE A 140 -0.31 -2.89 0.91
N MET A 141 -0.67 -4.04 1.46
CA MET A 141 -1.60 -4.98 0.86
C MET A 141 -2.66 -5.37 1.89
N ASP A 142 -3.91 -5.07 1.56
CA ASP A 142 -5.03 -5.61 2.31
C ASP A 142 -5.44 -6.98 1.77
N GLU A 143 -5.99 -7.83 2.64
CA GLU A 143 -6.44 -9.18 2.31
C GLU A 143 -5.37 -10.03 1.59
N PHE A 144 -4.12 -10.02 2.12
CA PHE A 144 -3.03 -10.80 1.51
C PHE A 144 -3.28 -12.31 1.52
N GLN A 145 -4.11 -12.83 2.42
CA GLN A 145 -4.55 -14.21 2.39
C GLN A 145 -5.78 -14.38 1.49
N THR A 146 -5.78 -15.42 0.69
CA THR A 146 -6.90 -15.76 -0.19
C THR A 146 -7.03 -17.27 -0.32
N THR A 147 -8.27 -17.73 -0.52
CA THR A 147 -8.55 -19.11 -0.90
C THR A 147 -8.37 -19.37 -2.40
N LYS A 148 -8.23 -18.30 -3.20
CA LYS A 148 -8.02 -18.40 -4.65
C LYS A 148 -6.54 -18.58 -4.95
N TYR A 149 -6.20 -19.65 -5.63
CA TYR A 149 -4.83 -19.90 -6.07
C TYR A 149 -4.34 -18.83 -7.05
N CYS A 150 -3.22 -18.22 -6.73
CA CYS A 150 -2.49 -17.31 -7.61
C CYS A 150 -1.12 -17.95 -7.92
N PRO A 151 -0.87 -18.39 -9.14
CA PRO A 151 0.40 -18.99 -9.51
C PRO A 151 1.56 -18.03 -9.28
N ASN A 152 2.64 -18.53 -8.67
CA ASN A 152 3.88 -17.78 -8.45
C ASN A 152 3.72 -16.48 -7.61
N GLU A 153 2.63 -16.33 -6.84
CA GLU A 153 2.33 -15.09 -6.11
C GLU A 153 3.50 -14.62 -5.23
N VAL A 154 4.14 -15.54 -4.51
CA VAL A 154 5.28 -15.20 -3.65
C VAL A 154 6.48 -14.70 -4.47
N SER A 155 6.82 -15.36 -5.57
CA SER A 155 7.94 -14.95 -6.42
C SER A 155 7.67 -13.63 -7.15
N GLU A 156 6.43 -13.40 -7.59
CA GLU A 156 6.00 -12.14 -8.18
C GLU A 156 6.02 -11.00 -7.14
N PHE A 157 5.55 -11.27 -5.91
CA PHE A 157 5.63 -10.31 -4.80
C PHE A 157 7.09 -9.93 -4.48
N ILE A 158 7.98 -10.91 -4.34
CA ILE A 158 9.41 -10.65 -4.09
C ILE A 158 10.03 -9.86 -5.25
N SER A 159 9.69 -10.20 -6.50
CA SER A 159 10.16 -9.47 -7.68
C SER A 159 9.68 -8.03 -7.69
N LEU A 160 8.42 -7.78 -7.29
CA LEU A 160 7.85 -6.45 -7.16
C LEU A 160 8.57 -5.63 -6.09
N HIS A 161 8.65 -6.17 -4.87
CA HIS A 161 9.31 -5.51 -3.75
C HIS A 161 10.75 -5.15 -4.08
N THR A 162 11.54 -6.11 -4.54
CA THR A 162 12.95 -5.89 -4.94
C THR A 162 13.08 -4.83 -6.05
N SER A 163 12.14 -4.80 -6.99
CA SER A 163 12.16 -3.84 -8.10
C SER A 163 11.89 -2.41 -7.62
N VAL A 164 10.94 -2.23 -6.69
CA VAL A 164 10.62 -0.92 -6.11
C VAL A 164 11.71 -0.48 -5.12
N ALA A 165 12.22 -1.39 -4.30
CA ALA A 165 13.27 -1.11 -3.30
C ALA A 165 14.64 -0.81 -3.93
N ARG A 166 14.84 -1.15 -5.21
CA ARG A 166 16.15 -0.96 -5.92
C ARG A 166 16.53 0.50 -6.03
N GLY A 167 15.98 1.50 -5.69
CA GLY A 167 16.42 2.89 -5.72
C GLY A 167 17.22 3.33 -6.95
N LYS A 168 17.59 4.58 -6.99
CA LYS A 168 18.53 5.12 -7.98
C LYS A 168 19.96 4.87 -7.47
N GLY A 169 20.68 3.91 -8.05
CA GLY A 169 22.08 3.63 -7.70
C GLY A 169 22.32 2.19 -7.21
N LYS A 170 23.41 2.00 -6.45
CA LYS A 170 23.84 0.67 -5.97
C LYS A 170 23.23 0.25 -4.62
N ALA A 171 22.64 1.18 -3.88
CA ALA A 171 22.07 0.91 -2.56
C ALA A 171 20.62 0.47 -2.69
N VAL A 172 20.28 -0.65 -2.07
CA VAL A 172 18.87 -1.06 -1.86
C VAL A 172 18.28 -0.17 -0.78
N ARG A 173 17.11 0.41 -1.04
CA ARG A 173 16.39 1.22 -0.07
C ARG A 173 15.57 0.33 0.87
N TYR A 174 15.41 0.76 2.08
CA TYR A 174 14.42 0.19 2.99
C TYR A 174 13.02 0.66 2.57
N VAL A 175 12.19 -0.27 2.10
CA VAL A 175 10.80 -0.03 1.74
C VAL A 175 9.94 -1.07 2.44
N PRO A 176 9.45 -0.79 3.66
CA PRO A 176 8.66 -1.75 4.40
C PRO A 176 7.35 -2.09 3.71
N VAL A 177 6.91 -3.33 3.89
CA VAL A 177 5.63 -3.82 3.37
C VAL A 177 4.75 -4.25 4.54
N ILE A 178 3.54 -3.70 4.62
CA ILE A 178 2.52 -4.12 5.58
C ILE A 178 1.49 -4.97 4.85
N LEU A 179 1.36 -6.21 5.28
CA LEU A 179 0.39 -7.17 4.77
C LEU A 179 -0.69 -7.41 5.83
N CYS A 180 -1.93 -7.01 5.54
CA CYS A 180 -3.07 -7.22 6.43
C CYS A 180 -3.95 -8.35 5.93
N SER A 181 -4.48 -9.16 6.84
CA SER A 181 -5.49 -10.16 6.53
C SER A 181 -6.41 -10.45 7.70
N ASN A 182 -7.54 -11.04 7.38
CA ASN A 182 -8.38 -11.70 8.37
C ASN A 182 -7.90 -13.13 8.53
N ALA A 183 -8.02 -13.69 9.74
CA ALA A 183 -7.79 -15.11 9.95
C ALA A 183 -8.77 -15.89 9.06
N ILE A 184 -8.25 -16.75 8.21
CA ILE A 184 -9.05 -17.67 7.41
C ILE A 184 -9.11 -18.96 8.21
N ASP A 185 -10.31 -19.37 8.63
CA ASP A 185 -10.50 -20.70 9.18
C ASP A 185 -10.22 -21.72 8.06
N ILE A 186 -9.15 -22.49 8.24
CA ILE A 186 -8.89 -23.65 7.39
C ILE A 186 -9.72 -24.78 7.99
N THR A 187 -10.96 -24.91 7.53
CA THR A 187 -11.82 -26.07 7.83
C THR A 187 -11.56 -27.17 6.82
#